data_fade54e513054a06b17e417bb1f469e5
#
_entry.id   fade54e513054a06b17e417bb1f469e5
#
_cell.length_a   1.000
_cell.length_b   1.000
_cell.length_c   1.000
_cell.angle_alpha   90.00
_cell.angle_beta   90.00
_cell.angle_gamma   90.00
#
_symmetry.space_group_name_H-M   'P 1'
#
loop_
_entity.id
_entity.type
_entity.pdbx_description
1 polymer ?
#
loop_
_entity_poly.entity_id
_entity_poly.type
_entity_poly.pdbx_seq_one_letter_code
_entity_poly.pdbx_strand_id
1 'polypeptide(L)'
;EKDTANVSGANTDIGTVYVRFKDENGNWKPWEQKTVRADGTFDVTVKPGKEHIDGFQVRVDSKSDNVYEGPEVYDISVKTQYQQVPVTNGGTGTGTIVDDGSPLINDLDSNPSKEDPKYPNDPNRPIDPNEPKVPNIPTKFHDDDRPVAFVNNDAQYEGDYLYHAIKVSNDSTTTTTVNVVLKDGTGPNGAELLKDLENNTTNPTVWVRLPGGSWTPVTFKSDGSFDVDLNGTTQHTQGFEIRVESKKDPQYEGKEHYTVEVKTQHQATPLNNGETVKVHGVDTVVNGTGTGTIVDDGSLPKNPSKVDPNDPNDPNHPIDPNQPKVPVIPPGNPSLPPGTPNYHDDDRPVAFVSNDAVYEGEKLVHLVQVSNDSKYQTSVHVKLTDDKG
;
A
#
# COMPACT_ATOMS: atom_id res chain seq x y z
N GLU A 1 12.40 -11.55 -18.39
CA GLU A 1 13.67 -11.13 -19.02
C GLU A 1 14.63 -10.83 -17.88
N LYS A 2 15.86 -11.37 -17.92
CA LYS A 2 16.87 -11.10 -16.88
C LYS A 2 17.50 -9.75 -17.14
N ASP A 3 17.59 -8.91 -16.13
CA ASP A 3 18.27 -7.63 -16.21
C ASP A 3 19.78 -7.78 -16.08
N THR A 4 20.55 -6.73 -16.27
CA THR A 4 22.02 -6.78 -16.22
C THR A 4 22.48 -6.17 -14.90
N ALA A 5 23.14 -7.00 -14.07
CA ALA A 5 23.68 -6.56 -12.79
C ALA A 5 24.72 -5.44 -12.96
N ASN A 6 24.67 -4.47 -12.07
CA ASN A 6 25.53 -3.30 -12.08
C ASN A 6 26.90 -3.64 -11.45
N VAL A 7 27.90 -3.88 -12.26
CA VAL A 7 29.21 -4.35 -11.81
C VAL A 7 30.19 -3.25 -11.40
N SER A 8 29.85 -1.98 -11.62
CA SER A 8 30.71 -0.84 -11.29
C SER A 8 29.90 0.45 -11.06
N GLY A 9 30.37 1.31 -10.16
CA GLY A 9 29.73 2.58 -9.85
C GLY A 9 29.23 2.70 -8.41
N ALA A 10 28.39 3.70 -8.14
CA ALA A 10 27.88 3.97 -6.79
C ALA A 10 26.77 2.95 -6.37
N ASN A 11 26.02 2.45 -7.34
CA ASN A 11 24.95 1.45 -7.14
C ASN A 11 25.38 0.14 -7.81
N THR A 12 26.35 -0.55 -7.26
CA THR A 12 26.81 -1.83 -7.79
C THR A 12 26.23 -2.97 -6.97
N ASP A 13 25.67 -3.96 -7.64
CA ASP A 13 25.07 -5.19 -7.08
C ASP A 13 26.15 -6.17 -6.65
N ILE A 14 27.39 -5.88 -7.04
CA ILE A 14 28.58 -6.64 -6.72
C ILE A 14 29.36 -5.97 -5.58
N GLY A 15 29.66 -6.78 -4.57
CA GLY A 15 30.49 -6.39 -3.43
C GLY A 15 31.96 -6.66 -3.67
N THR A 16 32.54 -7.40 -2.73
CA THR A 16 33.98 -7.71 -2.73
C THR A 16 34.29 -8.94 -3.57
N VAL A 17 35.39 -8.88 -4.32
CA VAL A 17 35.89 -10.01 -5.14
C VAL A 17 37.05 -10.66 -4.43
N TYR A 18 37.06 -11.98 -4.44
CA TYR A 18 38.13 -12.83 -3.85
C TYR A 18 38.57 -13.87 -4.82
N VAL A 19 39.83 -14.34 -4.66
CA VAL A 19 40.36 -15.51 -5.35
C VAL A 19 40.98 -16.49 -4.37
N ARG A 20 41.02 -17.75 -4.74
CA ARG A 20 41.79 -18.78 -4.00
C ARG A 20 42.36 -19.83 -4.92
N PHE A 21 43.48 -20.37 -4.48
CA PHE A 21 44.19 -21.47 -5.14
C PHE A 21 44.18 -22.72 -4.25
N LYS A 22 44.46 -23.86 -4.84
CA LYS A 22 44.79 -25.07 -4.06
C LYS A 22 46.23 -25.04 -3.56
N ASP A 23 46.48 -25.67 -2.44
CA ASP A 23 47.83 -25.98 -1.95
C ASP A 23 48.43 -27.20 -2.65
N GLU A 24 49.65 -27.57 -2.27
CA GLU A 24 50.36 -28.76 -2.82
C GLU A 24 49.65 -30.09 -2.54
N ASN A 25 48.79 -30.14 -1.52
CA ASN A 25 48.00 -31.29 -1.12
C ASN A 25 46.63 -31.35 -1.81
N GLY A 26 46.28 -30.33 -2.60
CA GLY A 26 45.00 -30.22 -3.29
C GLY A 26 43.89 -29.56 -2.47
N ASN A 27 44.18 -29.05 -1.26
CA ASN A 27 43.21 -28.37 -0.43
C ASN A 27 43.11 -26.90 -0.85
N TRP A 28 41.88 -26.32 -0.77
CA TRP A 28 41.69 -24.90 -1.04
C TRP A 28 42.33 -24.03 0.06
N LYS A 29 43.15 -23.06 -0.36
CA LYS A 29 43.70 -22.01 0.50
C LYS A 29 42.58 -21.04 0.91
N PRO A 30 42.77 -20.23 1.97
CA PRO A 30 41.88 -19.15 2.32
C PRO A 30 41.64 -18.19 1.13
N TRP A 31 40.47 -17.56 1.13
CA TRP A 31 40.12 -16.54 0.16
C TRP A 31 41.01 -15.30 0.31
N GLU A 32 41.56 -14.81 -0.78
CA GLU A 32 42.35 -13.57 -0.86
C GLU A 32 41.53 -12.50 -1.60
N GLN A 33 41.30 -11.37 -0.92
CA GLN A 33 40.59 -10.25 -1.52
C GLN A 33 41.39 -9.63 -2.67
N LYS A 34 40.69 -9.26 -3.75
CA LYS A 34 41.25 -8.56 -4.91
C LYS A 34 40.73 -7.15 -5.01
N THR A 35 41.62 -6.22 -5.39
CA THR A 35 41.23 -4.86 -5.75
C THR A 35 40.79 -4.86 -7.20
N VAL A 36 39.50 -4.60 -7.41
CA VAL A 36 38.93 -4.40 -8.74
C VAL A 36 39.20 -2.98 -9.20
N ARG A 37 39.68 -2.79 -10.43
CA ARG A 37 39.92 -1.47 -11.04
C ARG A 37 38.61 -0.81 -11.42
N ALA A 38 38.67 0.47 -11.73
CA ALA A 38 37.48 1.24 -12.14
C ALA A 38 36.81 0.73 -13.45
N ASP A 39 37.56 -0.02 -14.26
CA ASP A 39 37.06 -0.67 -15.48
C ASP A 39 36.50 -2.09 -15.24
N GLY A 40 36.32 -2.49 -13.96
CA GLY A 40 35.82 -3.80 -13.59
C GLY A 40 36.83 -4.94 -13.66
N THR A 41 38.13 -4.67 -13.98
CA THR A 41 39.15 -5.70 -14.16
C THR A 41 40.02 -5.90 -12.92
N PHE A 42 40.58 -7.09 -12.79
CA PHE A 42 41.68 -7.41 -11.85
C PHE A 42 42.58 -8.53 -12.43
N ASP A 43 43.83 -8.59 -11.96
CA ASP A 43 44.79 -9.58 -12.42
C ASP A 43 45.02 -10.65 -11.37
N VAL A 44 45.15 -11.88 -11.83
CA VAL A 44 45.50 -13.03 -11.02
C VAL A 44 46.78 -13.66 -11.59
N THR A 45 47.83 -13.76 -10.76
CA THR A 45 49.09 -14.39 -11.17
C THR A 45 49.02 -15.89 -10.82
N VAL A 46 49.12 -16.72 -11.83
CA VAL A 46 49.13 -18.18 -11.70
C VAL A 46 50.59 -18.68 -11.78
N LYS A 47 51.04 -19.35 -10.75
CA LYS A 47 52.43 -19.88 -10.69
C LYS A 47 52.59 -21.16 -11.49
N PRO A 48 53.77 -21.41 -12.06
CA PRO A 48 54.05 -22.67 -12.74
C PRO A 48 53.75 -23.89 -11.87
N GLY A 49 53.34 -24.98 -12.52
CA GLY A 49 53.04 -26.24 -11.86
C GLY A 49 51.56 -26.43 -11.53
N LYS A 50 51.27 -26.80 -10.28
CA LYS A 50 49.90 -27.18 -9.87
C LYS A 50 48.87 -26.09 -10.06
N GLU A 51 49.20 -24.83 -9.83
CA GLU A 51 48.27 -23.73 -10.02
C GLU A 51 47.79 -23.58 -11.48
N HIS A 52 48.67 -23.91 -12.46
CA HIS A 52 48.28 -23.97 -13.88
C HIS A 52 47.36 -25.17 -14.18
N ILE A 53 47.56 -26.28 -13.51
CA ILE A 53 46.77 -27.49 -13.75
C ILE A 53 45.41 -27.43 -13.05
N ASP A 54 45.40 -27.01 -11.79
CA ASP A 54 44.22 -27.01 -10.94
C ASP A 54 43.36 -25.73 -11.10
N GLY A 55 43.95 -24.66 -11.67
CA GLY A 55 43.30 -23.37 -11.79
C GLY A 55 43.09 -22.65 -10.45
N PHE A 56 42.15 -21.74 -10.42
CA PHE A 56 41.77 -20.99 -9.23
C PHE A 56 40.25 -20.74 -9.21
N GLN A 57 39.73 -20.39 -8.07
CA GLN A 57 38.34 -19.97 -7.92
C GLN A 57 38.26 -18.44 -7.74
N VAL A 58 37.24 -17.84 -8.33
CA VAL A 58 36.82 -16.46 -8.10
C VAL A 58 35.52 -16.52 -7.31
N ARG A 59 35.41 -15.73 -6.25
CA ARG A 59 34.18 -15.48 -5.51
C ARG A 59 33.83 -14.00 -5.67
N VAL A 60 32.63 -13.73 -6.03
CA VAL A 60 32.04 -12.41 -6.09
C VAL A 60 30.93 -12.38 -5.05
N ASP A 61 31.03 -11.49 -4.07
CA ASP A 61 29.95 -11.30 -3.11
C ASP A 61 28.90 -10.39 -3.76
N SER A 62 27.63 -10.77 -3.74
CA SER A 62 26.52 -9.89 -4.08
C SER A 62 26.23 -8.93 -2.91
N LYS A 63 25.63 -7.81 -3.19
CA LYS A 63 25.10 -6.91 -2.17
C LYS A 63 23.60 -7.15 -2.01
N SER A 64 23.12 -6.91 -0.80
CA SER A 64 21.71 -6.87 -0.48
C SER A 64 21.33 -5.41 -0.25
N ASP A 65 20.21 -4.97 -0.77
CA ASP A 65 19.60 -3.67 -0.50
C ASP A 65 18.07 -3.80 -0.35
N ASN A 66 17.29 -2.76 -0.59
CA ASN A 66 15.83 -2.77 -0.44
C ASN A 66 15.12 -2.41 -1.75
N VAL A 67 15.77 -2.63 -2.88
CA VAL A 67 15.21 -2.36 -4.20
C VAL A 67 14.96 -3.69 -4.91
N TYR A 68 13.72 -3.93 -5.31
CA TYR A 68 13.40 -5.10 -6.11
C TYR A 68 13.88 -4.92 -7.55
N GLU A 69 14.83 -5.73 -7.97
CA GLU A 69 15.43 -5.69 -9.30
C GLU A 69 15.13 -6.96 -10.12
N GLY A 70 14.68 -8.00 -9.45
CA GLY A 70 14.46 -9.31 -10.06
C GLY A 70 15.78 -10.04 -10.34
N PRO A 71 15.75 -11.12 -11.15
CA PRO A 71 16.95 -11.85 -11.50
C PRO A 71 17.85 -11.06 -12.45
N GLU A 72 19.05 -10.72 -12.01
CA GLU A 72 20.07 -10.02 -12.76
C GLU A 72 21.23 -10.90 -13.16
N VAL A 73 21.94 -10.53 -14.21
CA VAL A 73 23.09 -11.29 -14.69
C VAL A 73 24.31 -10.40 -14.91
N TYR A 74 25.48 -10.92 -14.59
CA TYR A 74 26.76 -10.34 -14.98
C TYR A 74 27.63 -11.39 -15.66
N ASP A 75 28.54 -10.93 -16.51
CA ASP A 75 29.51 -11.79 -17.16
C ASP A 75 30.89 -11.65 -16.53
N ILE A 76 31.54 -12.79 -16.30
CA ILE A 76 32.95 -12.86 -15.95
C ILE A 76 33.74 -13.38 -17.17
N SER A 77 34.62 -12.56 -17.72
CA SER A 77 35.47 -12.96 -18.84
C SER A 77 36.93 -13.07 -18.43
N VAL A 78 37.61 -14.07 -18.94
CA VAL A 78 39.00 -14.32 -18.61
C VAL A 78 39.88 -14.43 -19.85
N LYS A 79 41.07 -13.83 -19.77
CA LYS A 79 42.12 -13.99 -20.78
C LYS A 79 43.51 -13.96 -20.13
N THR A 80 44.48 -14.62 -20.72
CA THR A 80 45.89 -14.49 -20.34
C THR A 80 46.56 -13.31 -21.08
N GLN A 81 47.78 -12.93 -20.66
CA GLN A 81 48.57 -11.90 -21.36
C GLN A 81 48.91 -12.28 -22.81
N TYR A 82 48.75 -13.56 -23.17
CA TYR A 82 49.01 -14.05 -24.53
C TYR A 82 47.77 -13.99 -25.45
N GLN A 83 46.62 -13.55 -24.94
CA GLN A 83 45.37 -13.48 -25.67
C GLN A 83 44.92 -12.02 -25.83
N GLN A 84 44.51 -11.62 -27.02
CA GLN A 84 43.92 -10.32 -27.24
C GLN A 84 42.48 -10.26 -26.73
N VAL A 85 41.73 -11.34 -26.91
CA VAL A 85 40.33 -11.50 -26.49
C VAL A 85 40.13 -12.83 -25.79
N PRO A 86 39.08 -12.97 -24.95
CA PRO A 86 38.69 -14.27 -24.42
C PRO A 86 38.40 -15.30 -25.53
N VAL A 87 38.60 -16.58 -25.25
CA VAL A 87 38.23 -17.63 -26.21
C VAL A 87 36.71 -17.69 -26.39
N THR A 88 36.27 -18.01 -27.61
CA THR A 88 34.82 -18.00 -27.95
C THR A 88 34.00 -18.97 -27.12
N ASN A 89 34.59 -20.13 -26.76
CA ASN A 89 33.91 -21.14 -25.92
C ASN A 89 34.64 -21.27 -24.58
N GLY A 90 33.97 -20.93 -23.48
CA GLY A 90 34.52 -21.05 -22.13
C GLY A 90 35.43 -19.91 -21.66
N GLY A 91 35.60 -18.84 -22.45
CA GLY A 91 36.34 -17.64 -22.03
C GLY A 91 35.46 -16.62 -21.29
N THR A 92 34.16 -16.86 -21.25
CA THR A 92 33.17 -16.06 -20.50
C THR A 92 32.24 -17.00 -19.77
N GLY A 93 31.98 -16.72 -18.52
CA GLY A 93 30.96 -17.33 -17.67
C GLY A 93 29.95 -16.30 -17.19
N THR A 94 28.76 -16.72 -16.83
CA THR A 94 27.69 -15.84 -16.33
C THR A 94 27.40 -16.14 -14.85
N GLY A 95 27.34 -15.10 -14.03
CA GLY A 95 26.76 -15.12 -12.68
C GLY A 95 25.33 -14.61 -12.71
N THR A 96 24.47 -15.14 -11.83
CA THR A 96 23.10 -14.65 -11.66
C THR A 96 22.90 -14.26 -10.20
N ILE A 97 22.41 -13.05 -9.98
CA ILE A 97 21.96 -12.54 -8.69
C ILE A 97 20.42 -12.62 -8.69
N VAL A 98 19.83 -13.05 -7.60
CA VAL A 98 18.37 -13.25 -7.49
C VAL A 98 17.88 -12.61 -6.22
N ASP A 99 16.90 -11.71 -6.33
CA ASP A 99 16.24 -11.05 -5.20
C ASP A 99 14.71 -11.23 -5.16
N ASP A 100 14.17 -12.08 -6.01
CA ASP A 100 12.74 -12.37 -6.14
C ASP A 100 12.27 -13.63 -5.38
N GLY A 101 13.16 -14.20 -4.57
CA GLY A 101 12.89 -15.44 -3.85
C GLY A 101 12.92 -16.71 -4.72
N SER A 102 13.27 -16.60 -6.02
CA SER A 102 13.32 -17.76 -6.90
C SER A 102 14.57 -18.61 -6.69
N PRO A 103 14.46 -19.96 -6.70
CA PRO A 103 15.63 -20.83 -6.65
C PRO A 103 16.45 -20.71 -7.94
N LEU A 104 17.77 -20.77 -7.82
CA LEU A 104 18.66 -20.89 -8.96
C LEU A 104 18.42 -22.26 -9.64
N ILE A 105 18.01 -22.26 -10.90
CA ILE A 105 17.63 -23.45 -11.67
C ILE A 105 18.79 -24.48 -11.80
N ASN A 106 20.03 -24.10 -11.48
CA ASN A 106 21.24 -24.92 -11.59
C ASN A 106 22.08 -24.91 -10.32
N ASP A 107 21.50 -24.71 -9.15
CA ASP A 107 22.22 -24.84 -7.90
C ASP A 107 22.47 -26.33 -7.64
N LEU A 108 23.61 -26.84 -8.13
CA LEU A 108 24.08 -28.20 -7.89
C LEU A 108 24.50 -28.40 -6.44
N ASP A 109 24.75 -27.35 -5.69
CA ASP A 109 24.88 -27.38 -4.26
C ASP A 109 23.50 -27.15 -3.64
N SER A 110 22.88 -28.23 -3.18
CA SER A 110 21.76 -28.13 -2.23
C SER A 110 22.20 -27.22 -1.07
N ASN A 111 22.01 -25.93 -1.22
CA ASN A 111 22.37 -24.97 -0.17
C ASN A 111 21.30 -25.05 0.93
N PRO A 112 21.58 -25.74 2.05
CA PRO A 112 20.59 -25.93 3.11
C PRO A 112 20.21 -24.65 3.83
N SER A 113 20.77 -23.50 3.42
CA SER A 113 20.40 -22.19 3.95
C SER A 113 19.22 -21.53 3.22
N LYS A 114 18.73 -22.13 2.13
CA LYS A 114 17.56 -21.63 1.38
C LYS A 114 16.30 -22.39 1.76
N GLU A 115 15.88 -22.27 2.99
CA GLU A 115 14.60 -22.82 3.43
C GLU A 115 13.46 -21.90 3.00
N ASP A 116 12.41 -22.47 2.43
CA ASP A 116 11.16 -21.75 2.17
C ASP A 116 10.53 -21.34 3.53
N PRO A 117 10.35 -20.03 3.82
CA PRO A 117 9.81 -19.58 5.10
C PRO A 117 8.38 -20.05 5.35
N LYS A 118 7.64 -20.45 4.31
CA LYS A 118 6.32 -21.06 4.42
C LYS A 118 6.39 -22.52 4.92
N TYR A 119 7.55 -23.16 4.72
CA TYR A 119 7.82 -24.52 5.15
C TYR A 119 9.17 -24.60 5.91
N PRO A 120 9.28 -23.95 7.05
CA PRO A 120 10.56 -23.70 7.74
C PRO A 120 11.26 -24.97 8.26
N ASN A 121 10.60 -26.13 8.16
CA ASN A 121 11.14 -27.42 8.57
C ASN A 121 11.54 -28.31 7.38
N ASP A 122 11.44 -27.80 6.15
CA ASP A 122 11.87 -28.53 4.95
C ASP A 122 13.05 -27.83 4.27
N PRO A 123 14.29 -28.18 4.63
CA PRO A 123 15.49 -27.56 4.07
C PRO A 123 15.71 -27.85 2.58
N ASN A 124 14.92 -28.76 2.00
CA ASN A 124 15.04 -29.15 0.59
C ASN A 124 13.97 -28.47 -0.29
N ARG A 125 13.12 -27.64 0.29
CA ARG A 125 12.10 -26.92 -0.46
C ARG A 125 12.52 -25.46 -0.68
N PRO A 126 13.09 -25.16 -1.84
CA PRO A 126 13.41 -23.78 -2.20
C PRO A 126 12.12 -22.96 -2.39
N ILE A 127 12.21 -21.65 -2.23
CA ILE A 127 11.08 -20.76 -2.51
C ILE A 127 10.72 -20.84 -3.99
N ASP A 128 9.43 -21.05 -4.28
CA ASP A 128 8.91 -21.07 -5.64
C ASP A 128 8.78 -19.61 -6.15
N PRO A 129 9.38 -19.26 -7.31
CA PRO A 129 9.26 -17.93 -7.89
C PRO A 129 7.80 -17.55 -8.24
N ASN A 130 6.93 -18.55 -8.40
CA ASN A 130 5.51 -18.33 -8.65
C ASN A 130 4.68 -18.25 -7.35
N GLU A 131 5.27 -18.51 -6.19
CA GLU A 131 4.60 -18.29 -4.92
C GLU A 131 4.58 -16.79 -4.57
N PRO A 132 3.51 -16.33 -3.94
CA PRO A 132 3.43 -14.95 -3.49
C PRO A 132 4.52 -14.64 -2.45
N LYS A 133 5.00 -13.40 -2.45
CA LYS A 133 5.95 -12.93 -1.44
C LYS A 133 5.43 -13.16 -0.03
N VAL A 134 6.31 -13.62 0.86
CA VAL A 134 6.07 -13.67 2.29
C VAL A 134 6.64 -12.40 2.93
N PRO A 135 5.83 -11.51 3.52
CA PRO A 135 6.25 -10.17 3.95
C PRO A 135 7.38 -10.14 4.99
N ASN A 136 7.53 -11.20 5.77
CA ASN A 136 8.55 -11.32 6.82
C ASN A 136 9.42 -12.55 6.59
N ILE A 137 10.30 -12.49 5.61
CA ILE A 137 11.33 -13.52 5.43
C ILE A 137 12.40 -13.29 6.50
N PRO A 138 12.69 -14.29 7.36
CA PRO A 138 13.79 -14.17 8.32
C PRO A 138 15.11 -13.88 7.61
N THR A 139 15.93 -12.96 8.16
CA THR A 139 17.19 -12.48 7.56
C THR A 139 18.25 -13.56 7.30
N LYS A 140 18.07 -14.76 7.84
CA LYS A 140 18.93 -15.92 7.53
C LYS A 140 18.62 -16.61 6.20
N PHE A 141 17.50 -16.27 5.57
CA PHE A 141 17.08 -16.74 4.26
C PHE A 141 17.45 -15.70 3.21
N HIS A 142 17.27 -16.05 1.94
CA HIS A 142 17.61 -15.15 0.84
C HIS A 142 16.73 -13.88 0.83
N ASP A 143 17.21 -12.87 0.17
CA ASP A 143 16.53 -11.60 -0.02
C ASP A 143 15.32 -11.76 -0.97
N ASP A 144 14.22 -11.13 -0.62
CA ASP A 144 13.04 -11.06 -1.46
C ASP A 144 12.41 -9.67 -1.29
N ASP A 145 12.85 -8.74 -2.10
CA ASP A 145 12.44 -7.34 -2.05
C ASP A 145 11.23 -7.02 -2.93
N ARG A 146 10.52 -8.04 -3.45
CA ARG A 146 9.28 -7.81 -4.20
C ARG A 146 8.31 -6.94 -3.39
N PRO A 147 7.82 -5.81 -3.97
CA PRO A 147 6.98 -4.89 -3.23
C PRO A 147 5.64 -5.51 -2.79
N VAL A 148 5.19 -5.17 -1.59
CA VAL A 148 3.84 -5.46 -1.07
C VAL A 148 3.09 -4.17 -0.82
N ALA A 149 1.79 -4.13 -1.12
CA ALA A 149 0.96 -2.93 -1.01
C ALA A 149 0.26 -2.81 0.33
N PHE A 150 0.05 -1.57 0.78
CA PHE A 150 -0.71 -1.22 1.98
C PHE A 150 -1.41 0.13 1.82
N VAL A 151 -2.44 0.36 2.64
CA VAL A 151 -3.35 1.50 2.52
C VAL A 151 -3.74 2.05 3.90
N ASN A 152 -4.03 3.36 3.97
CA ASN A 152 -4.55 4.01 5.18
C ASN A 152 -6.08 3.96 5.25
N ASN A 153 -6.60 4.28 6.44
CA ASN A 153 -8.02 4.62 6.65
C ASN A 153 -8.24 6.12 6.43
N ASP A 154 -9.45 6.49 6.05
CA ASP A 154 -9.91 7.88 6.04
C ASP A 154 -11.36 7.99 6.54
N ALA A 155 -11.74 9.17 7.02
CA ALA A 155 -13.09 9.46 7.47
C ALA A 155 -13.45 10.90 7.09
N GLN A 156 -14.59 11.07 6.41
CA GLN A 156 -15.09 12.37 5.98
C GLN A 156 -16.61 12.46 6.19
N TYR A 157 -17.11 13.69 6.14
CA TYR A 157 -18.54 13.91 6.11
C TYR A 157 -19.13 13.52 4.77
N GLU A 158 -20.41 13.20 4.79
CA GLU A 158 -21.20 12.97 3.60
C GLU A 158 -21.09 14.17 2.64
N GLY A 159 -20.96 13.89 1.35
CA GLY A 159 -20.72 14.89 0.30
C GLY A 159 -19.26 15.35 0.17
N ASP A 160 -18.35 14.88 1.02
CA ASP A 160 -16.91 15.17 0.92
C ASP A 160 -16.14 14.03 0.22
N TYR A 161 -14.89 14.31 -0.17
CA TYR A 161 -13.98 13.30 -0.73
C TYR A 161 -13.25 12.54 0.36
N LEU A 162 -13.29 11.21 0.31
CA LEU A 162 -12.41 10.34 1.08
C LEU A 162 -11.12 10.09 0.30
N TYR A 163 -9.97 10.14 0.99
CA TYR A 163 -8.64 9.99 0.42
C TYR A 163 -7.91 8.80 1.01
N HIS A 164 -7.49 7.88 0.16
CA HIS A 164 -6.68 6.76 0.58
C HIS A 164 -5.30 6.84 -0.06
N ALA A 165 -4.28 6.93 0.79
CA ALA A 165 -2.89 6.83 0.38
C ALA A 165 -2.49 5.36 0.30
N ILE A 166 -2.05 4.92 -0.87
CA ILE A 166 -1.63 3.55 -1.13
C ILE A 166 -0.13 3.59 -1.41
N LYS A 167 0.62 2.76 -0.70
CA LYS A 167 2.08 2.68 -0.77
C LYS A 167 2.53 1.24 -0.95
N VAL A 168 3.80 1.08 -1.31
CA VAL A 168 4.47 -0.22 -1.39
C VAL A 168 5.69 -0.26 -0.48
N SER A 169 6.11 -1.47 -0.12
CA SER A 169 7.18 -1.68 0.87
C SER A 169 8.56 -1.34 0.35
N ASN A 170 8.83 -1.57 -0.93
CA ASN A 170 10.16 -1.50 -1.52
C ASN A 170 10.14 -0.69 -2.81
N ASP A 171 11.29 -0.10 -3.15
CA ASP A 171 11.53 0.41 -4.50
C ASP A 171 11.65 -0.75 -5.50
N SER A 172 11.50 -0.47 -6.78
CA SER A 172 11.71 -1.44 -7.83
C SER A 172 12.22 -0.78 -9.11
N THR A 173 13.12 -1.44 -9.80
CA THR A 173 13.55 -1.08 -11.16
C THR A 173 12.53 -1.52 -12.20
N THR A 174 11.63 -2.42 -11.85
CA THR A 174 10.55 -2.90 -12.71
C THR A 174 9.21 -2.28 -12.34
N THR A 175 8.22 -2.36 -13.23
CA THR A 175 6.85 -1.88 -12.94
C THR A 175 6.22 -2.72 -11.82
N THR A 176 5.70 -2.04 -10.80
CA THR A 176 4.84 -2.67 -9.79
C THR A 176 3.38 -2.33 -10.07
N THR A 177 2.58 -3.32 -10.40
CA THR A 177 1.14 -3.16 -10.58
C THR A 177 0.41 -3.38 -9.26
N VAL A 178 -0.29 -2.37 -8.78
CA VAL A 178 -1.12 -2.44 -7.57
C VAL A 178 -2.58 -2.61 -7.99
N ASN A 179 -3.18 -3.73 -7.60
CA ASN A 179 -4.61 -3.97 -7.74
C ASN A 179 -5.37 -3.39 -6.56
N VAL A 180 -6.42 -2.65 -6.84
CA VAL A 180 -7.28 -1.98 -5.84
C VAL A 180 -8.72 -2.45 -6.03
N VAL A 181 -9.37 -2.80 -4.92
CA VAL A 181 -10.78 -3.20 -4.88
C VAL A 181 -11.50 -2.41 -3.80
N LEU A 182 -12.60 -1.77 -4.17
CA LEU A 182 -13.55 -1.22 -3.19
C LEU A 182 -14.64 -2.27 -2.93
N LYS A 183 -15.05 -2.41 -1.69
CA LYS A 183 -16.11 -3.34 -1.27
C LYS A 183 -17.11 -2.65 -0.38
N ASP A 184 -18.38 -3.04 -0.50
CA ASP A 184 -19.43 -2.64 0.43
C ASP A 184 -19.00 -2.91 1.87
N GLY A 185 -19.41 -2.07 2.77
CA GLY A 185 -19.24 -2.28 4.19
C GLY A 185 -20.10 -3.45 4.68
N THR A 186 -19.78 -3.97 5.84
CA THR A 186 -20.46 -5.10 6.43
C THR A 186 -21.21 -4.71 7.70
N GLY A 187 -22.35 -5.37 7.95
CA GLY A 187 -23.16 -5.12 9.14
C GLY A 187 -24.09 -3.90 9.01
N PRO A 188 -24.69 -3.44 10.12
CA PRO A 188 -25.72 -2.39 10.10
C PRO A 188 -25.20 -1.01 9.69
N ASN A 189 -23.89 -0.79 9.78
CA ASN A 189 -23.21 0.46 9.41
C ASN A 189 -22.35 0.26 8.15
N GLY A 190 -22.66 -0.68 7.29
CA GLY A 190 -21.96 -0.91 6.03
C GLY A 190 -22.50 0.01 4.96
N ALA A 191 -21.64 0.86 4.40
CA ALA A 191 -21.96 1.66 3.23
C ALA A 191 -22.10 0.79 1.98
N GLU A 192 -23.12 1.07 1.19
CA GLU A 192 -23.36 0.43 -0.10
C GLU A 192 -22.73 1.30 -1.20
N LEU A 193 -21.63 0.84 -1.82
CA LEU A 193 -20.82 1.64 -2.77
C LEU A 193 -21.64 2.37 -3.86
N LEU A 194 -22.74 1.76 -4.33
CA LEU A 194 -23.55 2.36 -5.37
C LEU A 194 -24.71 3.24 -4.86
N LYS A 195 -24.92 3.32 -3.54
CA LYS A 195 -25.90 4.20 -2.92
C LYS A 195 -25.22 5.41 -2.27
N ASP A 196 -24.18 5.14 -1.51
CA ASP A 196 -23.57 6.11 -0.60
C ASP A 196 -22.36 6.81 -1.21
N LEU A 197 -21.90 6.35 -2.38
CA LEU A 197 -20.85 7.01 -3.16
C LEU A 197 -21.36 7.51 -4.50
N GLU A 198 -20.78 8.62 -4.98
CA GLU A 198 -20.99 9.05 -6.37
C GLU A 198 -20.54 7.96 -7.35
N ASN A 199 -21.36 7.66 -8.34
CA ASN A 199 -21.17 6.50 -9.20
C ASN A 199 -21.72 6.70 -10.62
N ASN A 200 -21.35 5.79 -11.52
CA ASN A 200 -21.84 5.72 -12.89
C ASN A 200 -22.88 4.60 -13.12
N THR A 201 -23.61 4.21 -12.09
CA THR A 201 -24.60 3.11 -12.05
C THR A 201 -24.06 1.69 -11.95
N THR A 202 -22.77 1.47 -12.21
CA THR A 202 -22.14 0.14 -12.14
C THR A 202 -20.94 0.09 -11.22
N ASN A 203 -20.23 1.21 -11.07
CA ASN A 203 -19.06 1.34 -10.21
C ASN A 203 -19.06 2.71 -9.54
N PRO A 204 -18.49 2.83 -8.33
CA PRO A 204 -18.27 4.15 -7.70
C PRO A 204 -17.34 4.99 -8.57
N THR A 205 -17.45 6.31 -8.47
CA THR A 205 -16.55 7.22 -9.16
C THR A 205 -15.27 7.38 -8.33
N VAL A 206 -14.17 6.88 -8.88
CA VAL A 206 -12.86 6.90 -8.22
C VAL A 206 -11.86 7.60 -9.12
N TRP A 207 -11.03 8.43 -8.51
CA TRP A 207 -9.89 9.06 -9.17
C TRP A 207 -8.58 8.60 -8.54
N VAL A 208 -7.54 8.53 -9.34
CA VAL A 208 -6.17 8.23 -8.92
C VAL A 208 -5.26 9.44 -9.18
N ARG A 209 -4.30 9.64 -8.30
CA ARG A 209 -3.23 10.63 -8.46
C ARG A 209 -1.88 10.01 -8.12
N LEU A 210 -1.00 9.94 -9.12
CA LEU A 210 0.41 9.62 -8.94
C LEU A 210 1.19 10.85 -8.45
N PRO A 211 2.37 10.69 -7.84
CA PRO A 211 3.21 11.79 -7.38
C PRO A 211 3.48 12.84 -8.46
N GLY A 212 3.18 14.10 -8.14
CA GLY A 212 3.33 15.23 -9.08
C GLY A 212 2.31 15.27 -10.22
N GLY A 213 1.39 14.32 -10.31
CA GLY A 213 0.32 14.25 -11.32
C GLY A 213 -0.97 14.93 -10.91
N SER A 214 -1.91 14.94 -11.86
CA SER A 214 -3.29 15.39 -11.65
C SER A 214 -4.21 14.20 -11.34
N TRP A 215 -5.37 14.47 -10.75
CA TRP A 215 -6.42 13.48 -10.56
C TRP A 215 -6.96 12.99 -11.92
N THR A 216 -6.95 11.69 -12.13
CA THR A 216 -7.50 11.03 -13.31
C THR A 216 -8.52 9.97 -12.91
N PRO A 217 -9.66 9.84 -13.62
CA PRO A 217 -10.62 8.80 -13.31
C PRO A 217 -10.03 7.41 -13.60
N VAL A 218 -10.35 6.42 -12.76
CA VAL A 218 -9.93 5.04 -12.96
C VAL A 218 -10.84 4.32 -13.97
N THR A 219 -10.30 3.26 -14.59
CA THR A 219 -11.09 2.33 -15.41
C THR A 219 -11.21 1.02 -14.66
N PHE A 220 -12.44 0.67 -14.27
CA PHE A 220 -12.72 -0.59 -13.60
C PHE A 220 -12.67 -1.77 -14.56
N LYS A 221 -12.16 -2.89 -14.07
CA LYS A 221 -12.23 -4.20 -14.71
C LYS A 221 -13.64 -4.81 -14.52
N SER A 222 -13.91 -5.91 -15.20
CA SER A 222 -15.18 -6.64 -15.09
C SER A 222 -15.45 -7.25 -13.70
N ASP A 223 -14.41 -7.41 -12.88
CA ASP A 223 -14.49 -7.91 -11.51
C ASP A 223 -14.65 -6.79 -10.46
N GLY A 224 -14.79 -5.53 -10.89
CA GLY A 224 -14.92 -4.37 -10.02
C GLY A 224 -13.59 -3.86 -9.42
N SER A 225 -12.47 -4.42 -9.84
CA SER A 225 -11.14 -3.92 -9.48
C SER A 225 -10.59 -2.93 -10.49
N PHE A 226 -9.51 -2.23 -10.14
CA PHE A 226 -8.68 -1.49 -11.08
C PHE A 226 -7.21 -1.62 -10.72
N ASP A 227 -6.34 -1.39 -11.69
CA ASP A 227 -4.90 -1.44 -11.50
C ASP A 227 -4.28 -0.05 -11.60
N VAL A 228 -3.21 0.14 -10.83
CA VAL A 228 -2.34 1.31 -10.92
C VAL A 228 -0.90 0.83 -11.02
N ASP A 229 -0.22 1.24 -12.08
CA ASP A 229 1.18 0.90 -12.32
C ASP A 229 2.09 1.95 -11.70
N LEU A 230 3.04 1.50 -10.87
CA LEU A 230 4.11 2.30 -10.30
C LEU A 230 5.39 2.06 -11.11
N ASN A 231 6.00 3.15 -11.56
CA ASN A 231 7.22 3.14 -12.37
C ASN A 231 8.28 4.06 -11.77
N GLY A 232 9.46 3.51 -11.56
CA GLY A 232 10.61 4.25 -11.03
C GLY A 232 10.50 4.60 -9.55
N THR A 233 11.63 4.93 -8.95
CA THR A 233 11.83 5.15 -7.52
C THR A 233 10.84 6.12 -6.87
N THR A 234 10.54 7.25 -7.53
CA THR A 234 9.64 8.25 -6.94
C THR A 234 8.24 7.71 -6.68
N GLN A 235 7.68 6.92 -7.61
CA GLN A 235 6.35 6.36 -7.46
C GLN A 235 6.32 5.21 -6.44
N HIS A 236 7.37 4.39 -6.39
CA HIS A 236 7.49 3.35 -5.38
C HIS A 236 7.65 3.95 -3.96
N THR A 237 8.51 4.96 -3.80
CA THR A 237 8.74 5.59 -2.50
C THR A 237 7.52 6.36 -1.98
N GLN A 238 6.82 7.07 -2.85
CA GLN A 238 5.70 7.93 -2.44
C GLN A 238 4.35 7.22 -2.52
N GLY A 239 4.23 6.19 -3.37
CA GLY A 239 2.97 5.53 -3.66
C GLY A 239 2.05 6.41 -4.53
N PHE A 240 0.76 6.25 -4.35
CA PHE A 240 -0.28 7.05 -5.02
C PHE A 240 -1.46 7.26 -4.08
N GLU A 241 -2.35 8.16 -4.48
CA GLU A 241 -3.60 8.40 -3.75
C GLU A 241 -4.78 8.08 -4.64
N ILE A 242 -5.81 7.53 -4.03
CA ILE A 242 -7.15 7.50 -4.62
C ILE A 242 -8.07 8.43 -3.84
N ARG A 243 -9.07 8.98 -4.51
CA ARG A 243 -10.17 9.68 -3.87
C ARG A 243 -11.49 9.12 -4.35
N VAL A 244 -12.42 9.07 -3.43
CA VAL A 244 -13.79 8.61 -3.61
C VAL A 244 -14.72 9.71 -3.09
N GLU A 245 -15.72 10.09 -3.85
CA GLU A 245 -16.69 11.11 -3.44
C GLU A 245 -17.88 10.43 -2.80
N SER A 246 -18.19 10.77 -1.55
CA SER A 246 -19.43 10.32 -0.93
C SER A 246 -20.60 11.11 -1.47
N LYS A 247 -21.73 10.44 -1.63
CA LYS A 247 -22.94 11.05 -2.15
C LYS A 247 -23.68 11.74 -1.03
N LYS A 248 -24.15 12.95 -1.33
CA LYS A 248 -24.95 13.73 -0.40
C LYS A 248 -26.44 13.51 -0.65
N ASP A 249 -27.19 13.18 0.39
CA ASP A 249 -28.64 13.09 0.32
C ASP A 249 -29.31 13.54 1.66
N PRO A 250 -30.66 13.64 1.72
CA PRO A 250 -31.33 14.14 2.92
C PRO A 250 -31.73 13.02 3.92
N GLN A 251 -31.23 11.81 3.76
CA GLN A 251 -31.55 10.69 4.65
C GLN A 251 -30.50 10.57 5.74
N TYR A 252 -30.91 10.61 7.01
CA TYR A 252 -30.00 10.36 8.11
C TYR A 252 -29.59 8.89 8.18
N GLU A 253 -28.33 8.60 7.95
CA GLU A 253 -27.76 7.25 7.94
C GLU A 253 -26.72 7.00 9.04
N GLY A 254 -26.23 8.07 9.68
CA GLY A 254 -25.22 7.98 10.74
C GLY A 254 -23.82 7.75 10.19
N LYS A 255 -23.07 6.88 10.86
CA LYS A 255 -21.74 6.49 10.40
C LYS A 255 -21.80 5.21 9.58
N GLU A 256 -21.31 5.29 8.38
CA GLU A 256 -21.18 4.15 7.49
C GLU A 256 -19.74 3.94 7.07
N HIS A 257 -19.41 2.74 6.62
CA HIS A 257 -18.06 2.41 6.19
C HIS A 257 -18.03 1.45 5.01
N TYR A 258 -17.06 1.64 4.14
CA TYR A 258 -16.67 0.72 3.07
C TYR A 258 -15.20 0.31 3.24
N THR A 259 -14.76 -0.67 2.48
CA THR A 259 -13.37 -1.16 2.52
C THR A 259 -12.65 -0.94 1.20
N VAL A 260 -11.34 -0.66 1.31
CA VAL A 260 -10.39 -0.59 0.20
C VAL A 260 -9.35 -1.67 0.41
N GLU A 261 -9.32 -2.68 -0.43
CA GLU A 261 -8.30 -3.72 -0.41
C GLU A 261 -7.23 -3.43 -1.47
N VAL A 262 -5.97 -3.64 -1.11
CA VAL A 262 -4.84 -3.42 -2.02
C VAL A 262 -3.87 -4.59 -1.99
N LYS A 263 -3.32 -4.93 -3.16
CA LYS A 263 -2.25 -5.90 -3.31
C LYS A 263 -1.45 -5.63 -4.57
N THR A 264 -0.17 -6.00 -4.58
CA THR A 264 0.64 -5.99 -5.79
C THR A 264 0.47 -7.30 -6.57
N GLN A 265 1.04 -7.37 -7.79
CA GLN A 265 1.13 -8.61 -8.56
C GLN A 265 1.93 -9.71 -7.84
N HIS A 266 2.74 -9.34 -6.84
CA HIS A 266 3.53 -10.28 -6.04
C HIS A 266 2.80 -10.85 -4.82
N GLN A 267 1.55 -10.44 -4.59
CA GLN A 267 0.73 -10.87 -3.46
C GLN A 267 -0.50 -11.67 -3.93
N ALA A 268 -0.75 -12.83 -3.33
CA ALA A 268 -1.99 -13.59 -3.57
C ALA A 268 -3.20 -12.87 -2.95
N THR A 269 -3.02 -12.34 -1.73
CA THR A 269 -4.05 -11.66 -0.94
C THR A 269 -3.50 -10.35 -0.39
N PRO A 270 -4.35 -9.38 -0.04
CA PRO A 270 -3.93 -8.24 0.77
C PRO A 270 -3.21 -8.68 2.04
N LEU A 271 -2.33 -7.81 2.56
CA LEU A 271 -1.72 -8.00 3.88
C LEU A 271 -2.80 -8.03 4.97
N ASN A 272 -2.51 -8.70 6.07
CA ASN A 272 -3.37 -8.59 7.26
C ASN A 272 -3.23 -7.20 7.88
N ASN A 273 -4.32 -6.67 8.43
CA ASN A 273 -4.26 -5.40 9.14
C ASN A 273 -3.45 -5.54 10.43
N GLY A 274 -2.56 -4.58 10.68
CA GLY A 274 -1.63 -4.61 11.81
C GLY A 274 -0.40 -5.49 11.58
N GLU A 275 -0.17 -5.97 10.37
CA GLU A 275 1.04 -6.72 10.03
C GLU A 275 2.26 -5.79 10.01
N THR A 276 3.40 -6.30 10.50
CA THR A 276 4.66 -5.56 10.44
C THR A 276 5.45 -6.02 9.22
N VAL A 277 5.77 -5.09 8.33
CA VAL A 277 6.61 -5.34 7.15
C VAL A 277 7.77 -4.35 7.12
N LYS A 278 8.84 -4.70 6.41
CA LYS A 278 9.90 -3.74 6.12
C LYS A 278 9.44 -2.81 5.01
N VAL A 279 9.36 -1.51 5.33
CA VAL A 279 9.07 -0.45 4.36
C VAL A 279 10.36 0.35 4.19
N HIS A 280 10.97 0.25 3.00
CA HIS A 280 12.31 0.83 2.71
C HIS A 280 13.32 0.53 3.83
N GLY A 281 13.37 -0.74 4.26
CA GLY A 281 14.27 -1.22 5.31
C GLY A 281 13.83 -0.95 6.76
N VAL A 282 12.72 -0.26 7.00
CA VAL A 282 12.22 0.09 8.35
C VAL A 282 11.00 -0.76 8.69
N ASP A 283 11.03 -1.43 9.86
CA ASP A 283 9.87 -2.19 10.36
C ASP A 283 8.69 -1.26 10.60
N THR A 284 7.61 -1.47 9.88
CA THR A 284 6.42 -0.62 9.85
C THR A 284 5.16 -1.46 9.99
N VAL A 285 4.25 -1.04 10.86
CA VAL A 285 2.92 -1.66 10.99
C VAL A 285 2.03 -1.09 9.90
N VAL A 286 1.47 -1.96 9.07
CA VAL A 286 0.70 -1.59 7.87
C VAL A 286 -0.64 -2.34 7.81
N ASN A 287 -1.50 -1.90 6.91
CA ASN A 287 -2.80 -2.52 6.65
C ASN A 287 -2.95 -2.79 5.15
N GLY A 288 -3.24 -4.03 4.79
CA GLY A 288 -3.61 -4.39 3.41
C GLY A 288 -5.05 -4.01 3.05
N THR A 289 -5.84 -3.67 4.06
CA THR A 289 -7.23 -3.22 3.91
C THR A 289 -7.43 -1.92 4.66
N GLY A 290 -7.83 -0.87 3.97
CA GLY A 290 -8.22 0.42 4.52
C GLY A 290 -9.74 0.52 4.68
N THR A 291 -10.18 1.39 5.57
CA THR A 291 -11.59 1.71 5.79
C THR A 291 -11.85 3.16 5.40
N GLY A 292 -12.83 3.41 4.53
CA GLY A 292 -13.42 4.72 4.32
C GLY A 292 -14.66 4.85 5.18
N THR A 293 -14.74 5.89 6.01
CA THR A 293 -15.90 6.15 6.88
C THR A 293 -16.62 7.41 6.43
N ILE A 294 -17.89 7.28 6.11
CA ILE A 294 -18.80 8.39 5.78
C ILE A 294 -19.56 8.74 7.04
N VAL A 295 -19.71 10.02 7.32
CA VAL A 295 -20.33 10.51 8.56
C VAL A 295 -21.37 11.56 8.26
N ASP A 296 -22.62 11.31 8.60
CA ASP A 296 -23.70 12.27 8.47
C ASP A 296 -24.34 12.69 9.80
N ASP A 297 -23.79 12.28 10.93
CA ASP A 297 -24.27 12.57 12.29
C ASP A 297 -23.53 13.74 12.99
N GLY A 298 -22.69 14.44 12.26
CA GLY A 298 -21.90 15.52 12.82
C GLY A 298 -20.70 15.11 13.68
N SER A 299 -20.41 13.81 13.78
CA SER A 299 -19.42 13.25 14.72
C SER A 299 -18.14 12.77 14.06
N LEU A 300 -17.28 13.64 13.53
CA LEU A 300 -15.94 13.21 13.09
C LEU A 300 -14.98 13.14 14.29
N PRO A 301 -14.46 11.97 14.62
CA PRO A 301 -13.43 11.88 15.64
C PRO A 301 -12.13 12.56 15.14
N LYS A 302 -11.70 13.60 15.87
CA LYS A 302 -10.36 14.23 15.74
C LYS A 302 -10.05 14.97 14.44
N ASN A 303 -11.02 15.57 13.76
CA ASN A 303 -10.68 16.51 12.70
C ASN A 303 -10.73 17.95 13.25
N PRO A 304 -9.57 18.61 13.50
CA PRO A 304 -9.51 19.94 14.09
C PRO A 304 -10.01 21.06 13.15
N SER A 305 -10.34 20.74 11.90
CA SER A 305 -10.86 21.71 10.92
C SER A 305 -12.38 21.81 10.88
N LYS A 306 -13.11 21.01 11.67
CA LYS A 306 -14.57 20.99 11.69
C LYS A 306 -15.09 21.69 12.95
N VAL A 307 -15.72 22.82 12.75
CA VAL A 307 -16.24 23.68 13.82
C VAL A 307 -17.57 23.15 14.30
N ASP A 308 -17.72 22.97 15.63
CA ASP A 308 -19.01 22.69 16.25
C ASP A 308 -19.94 23.90 16.04
N PRO A 309 -21.11 23.76 15.40
CA PRO A 309 -22.04 24.86 15.21
C PRO A 309 -22.61 25.43 16.52
N ASN A 310 -22.52 24.67 17.62
CA ASN A 310 -22.88 25.16 18.97
C ASN A 310 -21.75 25.96 19.61
N ASP A 311 -20.52 25.80 19.16
CA ASP A 311 -19.35 26.59 19.56
C ASP A 311 -18.52 27.02 18.36
N PRO A 312 -19.04 27.95 17.54
CA PRO A 312 -18.41 28.35 16.29
C PRO A 312 -17.08 29.08 16.45
N ASN A 313 -16.69 29.41 17.68
CA ASN A 313 -15.43 30.10 17.99
C ASN A 313 -14.32 29.15 18.44
N ASP A 314 -14.61 27.89 18.67
CA ASP A 314 -13.60 26.87 19.01
C ASP A 314 -13.38 25.90 17.84
N PRO A 315 -12.36 26.13 16.99
CA PRO A 315 -12.05 25.25 15.88
C PRO A 315 -11.53 23.88 16.31
N ASN A 316 -11.26 23.69 17.60
CA ASN A 316 -10.77 22.42 18.14
C ASN A 316 -11.87 21.61 18.82
N HIS A 317 -13.08 22.12 18.85
CA HIS A 317 -14.21 21.44 19.45
C HIS A 317 -14.99 20.67 18.36
N PRO A 318 -14.75 19.37 18.20
CA PRO A 318 -15.54 18.57 17.27
C PRO A 318 -16.98 18.45 17.76
N ILE A 319 -17.92 18.31 16.84
CA ILE A 319 -19.32 18.08 17.20
C ILE A 319 -19.44 16.80 18.03
N ASP A 320 -20.06 16.92 19.20
CA ASP A 320 -20.39 15.76 20.03
C ASP A 320 -21.59 15.02 19.40
N PRO A 321 -21.48 13.76 19.03
CA PRO A 321 -22.58 12.98 18.48
C PRO A 321 -23.75 12.81 19.47
N ASN A 322 -23.52 13.04 20.75
CA ASN A 322 -24.57 13.00 21.77
C ASN A 322 -25.24 14.34 22.01
N GLN A 323 -24.73 15.42 21.39
CA GLN A 323 -25.42 16.71 21.50
C GLN A 323 -26.65 16.76 20.58
N PRO A 324 -27.71 17.45 20.98
CA PRO A 324 -28.87 17.65 20.12
C PRO A 324 -28.49 18.37 18.84
N LYS A 325 -29.07 17.96 17.72
CA LYS A 325 -28.92 18.67 16.45
C LYS A 325 -29.38 20.15 16.59
N VAL A 326 -28.59 21.05 16.06
CA VAL A 326 -29.01 22.45 15.87
C VAL A 326 -29.89 22.53 14.63
N PRO A 327 -31.19 22.92 14.73
CA PRO A 327 -32.12 22.87 13.62
C PRO A 327 -31.76 23.77 12.44
N VAL A 328 -30.94 24.80 12.67
CA VAL A 328 -30.43 25.70 11.65
C VAL A 328 -28.91 25.67 11.69
N ILE A 329 -28.33 24.80 10.90
CA ILE A 329 -26.89 24.86 10.61
C ILE A 329 -26.70 26.07 9.69
N PRO A 330 -25.93 27.11 10.08
CA PRO A 330 -25.72 28.27 9.25
C PRO A 330 -25.19 27.86 7.87
N PRO A 331 -25.69 28.45 6.77
CA PRO A 331 -25.19 28.13 5.45
C PRO A 331 -23.68 28.39 5.39
N GLY A 332 -22.95 27.52 4.73
CA GLY A 332 -21.50 27.64 4.51
C GLY A 332 -21.16 29.03 3.94
N ASN A 333 -19.99 29.52 4.26
CA ASN A 333 -19.52 30.78 3.70
C ASN A 333 -19.21 30.57 2.19
N PRO A 334 -20.05 31.16 1.28
CA PRO A 334 -19.91 30.93 -0.16
C PRO A 334 -18.62 31.54 -0.75
N SER A 335 -17.85 32.31 0.05
CA SER A 335 -16.57 32.86 -0.37
C SER A 335 -15.39 31.94 -0.14
N LEU A 336 -15.60 30.76 0.45
CA LEU A 336 -14.52 29.78 0.63
C LEU A 336 -14.43 28.82 -0.57
N PRO A 337 -13.21 28.41 -0.96
CA PRO A 337 -13.03 27.50 -2.08
C PRO A 337 -13.82 26.19 -1.89
N PRO A 338 -14.31 25.56 -2.97
CA PRO A 338 -14.88 24.22 -2.90
C PRO A 338 -13.93 23.25 -2.21
N GLY A 339 -14.42 22.47 -1.26
CA GLY A 339 -13.61 21.55 -0.46
C GLY A 339 -13.02 22.16 0.82
N THR A 340 -13.31 23.43 1.14
CA THR A 340 -13.03 23.98 2.47
C THR A 340 -14.13 23.52 3.41
N PRO A 341 -13.83 22.74 4.47
CA PRO A 341 -14.86 22.18 5.35
C PRO A 341 -15.43 23.26 6.25
N ASN A 342 -16.54 23.86 5.83
CA ASN A 342 -17.22 24.88 6.63
C ASN A 342 -18.42 24.39 7.40
N TYR A 343 -19.11 23.41 6.84
CA TYR A 343 -20.26 22.80 7.47
C TYR A 343 -20.31 21.34 7.05
N HIS A 344 -20.48 20.49 8.01
CA HIS A 344 -20.72 19.09 7.81
C HIS A 344 -22.21 18.87 7.54
N ASP A 345 -22.50 17.84 6.81
CA ASP A 345 -23.86 17.36 6.69
C ASP A 345 -24.30 16.72 8.00
N ASP A 346 -25.45 17.09 8.46
CA ASP A 346 -26.05 16.55 9.68
C ASP A 346 -27.55 16.42 9.46
N ASP A 347 -27.98 15.31 8.91
CA ASP A 347 -29.36 15.01 8.57
C ASP A 347 -30.15 14.35 9.70
N ARG A 348 -29.63 14.35 10.93
CA ARG A 348 -30.36 13.86 12.10
C ARG A 348 -31.75 14.55 12.18
N PRO A 349 -32.86 13.78 12.25
CA PRO A 349 -34.18 14.33 12.22
C PRO A 349 -34.48 15.25 13.41
N VAL A 350 -35.11 16.41 13.14
CA VAL A 350 -35.68 17.29 14.15
C VAL A 350 -37.19 17.32 14.03
N ALA A 351 -37.89 17.34 15.16
CA ALA A 351 -39.34 17.35 15.18
C ALA A 351 -39.92 18.76 15.25
N PHE A 352 -41.04 18.96 14.59
CA PHE A 352 -41.84 20.18 14.67
C PHE A 352 -43.33 19.82 14.72
N VAL A 353 -44.18 20.74 15.25
CA VAL A 353 -45.59 20.49 15.50
C VAL A 353 -46.42 21.68 15.01
N SER A 354 -47.60 21.37 14.46
CA SER A 354 -48.57 22.39 14.03
C SER A 354 -49.35 22.99 15.18
N ASN A 355 -49.79 24.23 15.01
CA ASN A 355 -50.83 24.83 15.87
C ASN A 355 -52.21 24.31 15.45
N ASP A 356 -53.12 24.21 16.41
CA ASP A 356 -54.51 23.93 16.17
C ASP A 356 -55.41 24.78 17.12
N ALA A 357 -56.66 25.00 16.74
CA ALA A 357 -57.61 25.75 17.51
C ALA A 357 -59.03 25.24 17.24
N VAL A 358 -59.79 24.95 18.29
CA VAL A 358 -61.15 24.41 18.23
C VAL A 358 -62.03 25.09 19.28
N TYR A 359 -63.36 24.91 19.16
CA TYR A 359 -64.28 25.32 20.20
C TYR A 359 -64.25 24.36 21.39
N GLU A 360 -64.59 24.85 22.54
CA GLU A 360 -64.69 24.07 23.75
C GLU A 360 -65.61 22.84 23.57
N GLY A 361 -65.10 21.65 23.98
CA GLY A 361 -65.78 20.38 23.78
C GLY A 361 -65.38 19.64 22.49
N GLU A 362 -64.64 20.29 21.59
CA GLU A 362 -64.08 19.64 20.39
C GLU A 362 -62.68 19.05 20.62
N LYS A 363 -62.12 18.42 19.60
CA LYS A 363 -60.82 17.73 19.68
C LYS A 363 -59.75 18.55 18.97
N LEU A 364 -58.72 18.93 19.68
CA LEU A 364 -57.48 19.48 19.08
C LEU A 364 -56.66 18.36 18.41
N VAL A 365 -56.19 18.64 17.22
CA VAL A 365 -55.37 17.70 16.46
C VAL A 365 -54.09 18.41 15.99
N HIS A 366 -52.99 18.02 16.52
CA HIS A 366 -51.67 18.56 16.12
C HIS A 366 -50.97 17.59 15.20
N LEU A 367 -50.49 18.08 14.05
CA LEU A 367 -49.62 17.30 13.16
C LEU A 367 -48.19 17.45 13.66
N VAL A 368 -47.57 16.33 13.98
CA VAL A 368 -46.12 16.25 14.31
C VAL A 368 -45.40 15.66 13.11
N GLN A 369 -44.37 16.32 12.65
CA GLN A 369 -43.52 15.90 11.53
C GLN A 369 -42.06 15.94 11.94
N VAL A 370 -41.22 15.27 11.17
CA VAL A 370 -39.75 15.32 11.29
C VAL A 370 -39.13 15.86 10.01
N SER A 371 -37.95 16.49 10.13
CA SER A 371 -37.31 17.21 9.01
C SER A 371 -36.78 16.29 7.93
N ASN A 372 -36.24 15.15 8.30
CA ASN A 372 -35.49 14.26 7.44
C ASN A 372 -36.01 12.84 7.58
N ASP A 373 -35.82 12.04 6.54
CA ASP A 373 -35.93 10.58 6.64
C ASP A 373 -34.74 10.00 7.43
N SER A 374 -34.83 8.76 7.84
CA SER A 374 -33.77 8.11 8.61
C SER A 374 -33.76 6.60 8.38
N LYS A 375 -32.60 6.04 8.20
CA LYS A 375 -32.34 4.59 8.23
C LYS A 375 -32.64 3.97 9.59
N TYR A 376 -32.61 4.81 10.65
CA TYR A 376 -32.83 4.38 12.03
C TYR A 376 -34.18 4.85 12.57
N GLN A 377 -34.70 4.12 13.54
CA GLN A 377 -35.91 4.51 14.25
C GLN A 377 -35.68 5.82 15.01
N THR A 378 -36.51 6.82 14.75
CA THR A 378 -36.52 8.11 15.45
C THR A 378 -37.60 8.12 16.53
N SER A 379 -37.22 8.48 17.75
CA SER A 379 -38.17 8.65 18.85
C SER A 379 -38.47 10.13 19.06
N VAL A 380 -39.73 10.50 18.99
CA VAL A 380 -40.19 11.91 19.25
C VAL A 380 -40.73 11.97 20.66
N HIS A 381 -40.14 12.84 21.50
CA HIS A 381 -40.62 13.09 22.82
C HIS A 381 -41.65 14.23 22.80
N VAL A 382 -42.90 13.96 23.18
CA VAL A 382 -44.00 14.95 23.22
C VAL A 382 -44.32 15.30 24.68
N LYS A 383 -44.32 16.60 24.98
CA LYS A 383 -44.70 17.11 26.32
C LYS A 383 -45.81 18.13 26.14
N LEU A 384 -46.88 17.99 26.94
CA LEU A 384 -47.91 18.98 27.10
C LEU A 384 -47.62 19.84 28.33
N THR A 385 -47.65 21.15 28.18
CA THR A 385 -47.47 22.11 29.28
C THR A 385 -48.58 23.13 29.27
N ASP A 386 -48.97 23.64 30.43
CA ASP A 386 -49.86 24.82 30.54
C ASP A 386 -49.01 26.10 30.31
N ASP A 387 -49.75 27.25 30.06
CA ASP A 387 -49.12 28.56 29.85
C ASP A 387 -48.34 29.09 31.08
N LYS A 388 -48.31 28.34 32.16
CA LYS A 388 -47.62 28.76 33.40
C LYS A 388 -46.24 28.11 33.56
N GLY A 389 -45.77 27.38 32.55
CA GLY A 389 -44.41 26.83 32.45
C GLY A 389 -44.25 25.48 33.09
#